data_2fc92511d5dfa6cb8295aedde4ea994d
#
_entry.id   2fc92511d5dfa6cb8295aedde4ea994d
#
_cell.length_a   1.000
_cell.length_b   1.000
_cell.length_c   1.000
_cell.angle_alpha   90.00
_cell.angle_beta   90.00
_cell.angle_gamma   90.00
#
_symmetry.space_group_name_H-M   'P 1'
#
loop_
_entity.id
_entity.type
_entity.pdbx_description
1 polymer ?
#
loop_
_entity_poly.entity_id
_entity_poly.type
_entity_poly.pdbx_seq_one_letter_code
_entity_poly.pdbx_strand_id
1 'polypeptide(L)'
;MFDRLSDLNRRAFLDGVKTLSPAVPATFSWGLVTGIAMAKSVLTVPQALGMSLAAYAGSSQLAVLPLFAAKLPLWTILLTAAMVNLRFVIFSAGLAPHFAYLPLRRRLVLGYFNGDIIYLMFQKRNFPTGYQPGKEAFFWGMAATSWSSWQISSIAGILLASLFPDNWGLELAGTLALIPLIVSAIATRSTLAAVGVASVIALVTLDLPYRLSLPLAVAAALLAGTFVDVMAEKLGAGRKTSGVPRRVEAENPAPRLAEAEPLKPSFDPSSDLDKSPISPKGTRSAR
;
A
#
# COMPACT_ATOMS: atom_id res chain seq x y z
N MET A 1 27.82 7.74 -14.62
CA MET A 1 26.39 8.09 -14.57
C MET A 1 25.55 6.90 -14.11
N PHE A 2 25.78 5.70 -14.62
CA PHE A 2 25.04 4.47 -14.23
C PHE A 2 25.24 4.11 -12.75
N ASP A 3 26.44 4.23 -12.21
CA ASP A 3 26.73 3.91 -10.80
C ASP A 3 25.95 4.84 -9.84
N ARG A 4 25.84 6.12 -10.14
CA ARG A 4 25.07 7.06 -9.31
C ARG A 4 23.58 6.74 -9.29
N LEU A 5 23.00 6.25 -10.40
CA LEU A 5 21.60 5.82 -10.46
C LEU A 5 21.38 4.54 -9.68
N SER A 6 22.35 3.61 -9.68
CA SER A 6 22.29 2.38 -8.89
C SER A 6 22.33 2.68 -7.38
N ASP A 7 23.23 3.59 -6.96
CA ASP A 7 23.35 4.01 -5.56
C ASP A 7 22.11 4.76 -5.06
N LEU A 8 21.53 5.62 -5.92
CA LEU A 8 20.29 6.32 -5.59
C LEU A 8 19.11 5.36 -5.41
N ASN A 9 18.97 4.39 -6.32
CA ASN A 9 17.93 3.38 -6.24
C ASN A 9 18.12 2.49 -5.00
N ARG A 10 19.35 2.10 -4.68
CA ARG A 10 19.66 1.34 -3.47
C ARG A 10 19.29 2.10 -2.20
N ARG A 11 19.64 3.38 -2.12
CA ARG A 11 19.29 4.24 -0.98
C ARG A 11 17.77 4.41 -0.87
N ALA A 12 17.09 4.66 -1.98
CA ALA A 12 15.63 4.78 -2.02
C ALA A 12 14.94 3.47 -1.61
N PHE A 13 15.43 2.32 -2.04
CA PHE A 13 14.93 1.01 -1.62
C PHE A 13 15.07 0.82 -0.10
N LEU A 14 16.26 1.09 0.45
CA LEU A 14 16.50 0.99 1.89
C LEU A 14 15.67 1.99 2.70
N ASP A 15 15.40 3.18 2.16
CA ASP A 15 14.49 4.15 2.76
C ASP A 15 13.04 3.60 2.78
N GLY A 16 12.61 2.93 1.72
CA GLY A 16 11.34 2.21 1.69
C GLY A 16 11.25 1.12 2.76
N VAL A 17 12.29 0.30 2.90
CA VAL A 17 12.38 -0.72 3.96
C VAL A 17 12.27 -0.09 5.35
N LYS A 18 13.03 0.99 5.61
CA LYS A 18 12.99 1.71 6.89
C LYS A 18 11.63 2.33 7.17
N THR A 19 10.97 2.87 6.15
CA THR A 19 9.65 3.48 6.28
C THR A 19 8.59 2.49 6.71
N LEU A 20 8.67 1.24 6.23
CA LEU A 20 7.68 0.22 6.56
C LEU A 20 8.05 -0.63 7.79
N SER A 21 9.34 -0.69 8.17
CA SER A 21 9.80 -1.55 9.27
C SER A 21 9.04 -1.38 10.60
N PRO A 22 8.57 -0.18 11.01
CA PRO A 22 7.77 -0.04 12.23
C PRO A 22 6.41 -0.78 12.18
N ALA A 23 5.90 -1.05 10.98
CA ALA A 23 4.65 -1.76 10.78
C ALA A 23 4.81 -3.28 10.68
N VAL A 24 6.04 -3.77 10.58
CA VAL A 24 6.34 -5.21 10.47
C VAL A 24 5.75 -6.03 11.60
N PRO A 25 5.85 -5.67 12.89
CA PRO A 25 5.26 -6.48 13.97
C PRO A 25 3.74 -6.65 13.81
N ALA A 26 3.03 -5.58 13.43
CA ALA A 26 1.59 -5.64 13.21
C ALA A 26 1.23 -6.52 11.99
N THR A 27 1.94 -6.34 10.87
CA THR A 27 1.74 -7.15 9.65
C THR A 27 2.07 -8.61 9.92
N PHE A 28 3.12 -8.89 10.68
CA PHE A 28 3.53 -10.24 11.06
C PHE A 28 2.47 -10.92 11.92
N SER A 29 1.99 -10.26 12.98
CA SER A 29 0.93 -10.78 13.84
C SER A 29 -0.36 -11.06 13.07
N TRP A 30 -0.74 -10.13 12.18
CA TRP A 30 -1.91 -10.29 11.34
C TRP A 30 -1.79 -11.49 10.38
N GLY A 31 -0.63 -11.63 9.71
CA GLY A 31 -0.36 -12.76 8.82
C GLY A 31 -0.35 -14.09 9.56
N LEU A 32 0.24 -14.15 10.78
CA LEU A 32 0.26 -15.36 11.62
C LEU A 32 -1.15 -15.81 11.98
N VAL A 33 -1.98 -14.91 12.48
CA VAL A 33 -3.38 -15.20 12.82
C VAL A 33 -4.17 -15.65 11.60
N THR A 34 -3.98 -14.99 10.44
CA THR A 34 -4.64 -15.37 9.18
C THR A 34 -4.19 -16.76 8.74
N GLY A 35 -2.91 -17.10 8.86
CA GLY A 35 -2.37 -18.42 8.55
C GLY A 35 -2.97 -19.52 9.43
N ILE A 36 -3.03 -19.29 10.74
CA ILE A 36 -3.66 -20.22 11.70
C ILE A 36 -5.15 -20.40 11.35
N ALA A 37 -5.88 -19.32 11.08
CA ALA A 37 -7.30 -19.38 10.75
C ALA A 37 -7.55 -20.17 9.46
N MET A 38 -6.71 -20.02 8.43
CA MET A 38 -6.79 -20.82 7.21
C MET A 38 -6.54 -22.31 7.48
N ALA A 39 -5.52 -22.64 8.26
CA ALA A 39 -5.20 -24.04 8.56
C ALA A 39 -6.22 -24.73 9.48
N LYS A 40 -6.88 -23.96 10.37
CA LYS A 40 -7.98 -24.46 11.22
C LYS A 40 -9.34 -24.43 10.54
N SER A 41 -9.42 -23.95 9.29
CA SER A 41 -10.63 -23.98 8.47
C SER A 41 -10.79 -25.31 7.74
N VAL A 42 -11.72 -25.36 6.78
CA VAL A 42 -11.94 -26.52 5.90
C VAL A 42 -10.87 -26.68 4.81
N LEU A 43 -9.89 -25.80 4.76
CA LEU A 43 -8.81 -25.84 3.78
C LEU A 43 -7.74 -26.85 4.18
N THR A 44 -7.25 -27.61 3.19
CA THR A 44 -6.03 -28.40 3.39
C THR A 44 -4.80 -27.49 3.44
N VAL A 45 -3.72 -27.95 4.05
CA VAL A 45 -2.47 -27.18 4.13
C VAL A 45 -1.98 -26.69 2.76
N PRO A 46 -1.95 -27.51 1.69
CA PRO A 46 -1.57 -27.02 0.36
C PRO A 46 -2.52 -25.94 -0.18
N GLN A 47 -3.82 -26.04 0.08
CA GLN A 47 -4.81 -25.03 -0.32
C GLN A 47 -4.60 -23.73 0.44
N ALA A 48 -4.36 -23.79 1.75
CA ALA A 48 -4.04 -22.62 2.57
C ALA A 48 -2.75 -21.91 2.11
N LEU A 49 -1.69 -22.68 1.82
CA LEU A 49 -0.44 -22.15 1.26
C LEU A 49 -0.66 -21.52 -0.12
N GLY A 50 -1.38 -22.20 -1.02
CA GLY A 50 -1.72 -21.67 -2.33
C GLY A 50 -2.53 -20.37 -2.24
N MET A 51 -3.49 -20.31 -1.33
CA MET A 51 -4.30 -19.12 -1.08
C MET A 51 -3.45 -17.97 -0.51
N SER A 52 -2.51 -18.26 0.40
CA SER A 52 -1.61 -17.23 0.95
C SER A 52 -0.72 -16.61 -0.12
N LEU A 53 -0.16 -17.44 -1.01
CA LEU A 53 0.74 -16.99 -2.08
C LEU A 53 0.00 -16.27 -3.22
N ALA A 54 -1.19 -16.76 -3.59
CA ALA A 54 -1.94 -16.20 -4.73
C ALA A 54 -2.72 -14.93 -4.37
N ALA A 55 -3.26 -14.85 -3.14
CA ALA A 55 -4.13 -13.76 -2.71
C ALA A 55 -3.48 -12.98 -1.55
N TYR A 56 -2.65 -11.99 -1.88
CA TYR A 56 -2.05 -11.10 -0.89
C TYR A 56 -3.10 -10.09 -0.33
N ALA A 57 -4.13 -10.62 0.35
CA ALA A 57 -5.27 -9.85 0.86
C ALA A 57 -5.90 -10.53 2.09
N GLY A 58 -5.32 -10.35 3.28
CA GLY A 58 -5.72 -11.05 4.50
C GLY A 58 -7.19 -10.90 4.86
N SER A 59 -7.77 -9.72 4.74
CA SER A 59 -9.20 -9.51 5.01
C SER A 59 -10.11 -10.30 4.05
N SER A 60 -9.73 -10.40 2.78
CA SER A 60 -10.46 -11.20 1.80
C SER A 60 -10.29 -12.69 2.08
N GLN A 61 -9.08 -13.14 2.44
CA GLN A 61 -8.82 -14.51 2.84
C GLN A 61 -9.73 -14.93 4.02
N LEU A 62 -9.76 -14.13 5.09
CA LEU A 62 -10.59 -14.41 6.26
C LEU A 62 -12.09 -14.35 5.95
N ALA A 63 -12.53 -13.39 5.13
CA ALA A 63 -13.94 -13.23 4.79
C ALA A 63 -14.53 -14.44 4.03
N VAL A 64 -13.70 -15.16 3.25
CA VAL A 64 -14.17 -16.30 2.47
C VAL A 64 -14.12 -17.63 3.21
N LEU A 65 -13.37 -17.74 4.33
CA LEU A 65 -13.29 -19.01 5.10
C LEU A 65 -14.66 -19.54 5.55
N PRO A 66 -15.54 -18.73 6.16
CA PRO A 66 -16.88 -19.21 6.54
C PRO A 66 -17.74 -19.61 5.34
N LEU A 67 -17.49 -19.00 4.16
CA LEU A 67 -18.23 -19.37 2.93
C LEU A 67 -17.78 -20.73 2.39
N PHE A 68 -16.48 -21.04 2.48
CA PHE A 68 -15.96 -22.38 2.18
C PHE A 68 -16.52 -23.42 3.15
N ALA A 69 -16.53 -23.12 4.46
CA ALA A 69 -17.10 -23.99 5.47
C ALA A 69 -18.60 -24.28 5.22
N ALA A 70 -19.33 -23.28 4.77
CA ALA A 70 -20.74 -23.40 4.40
C ALA A 70 -20.97 -24.06 3.02
N LYS A 71 -19.91 -24.46 2.32
CA LYS A 71 -19.96 -25.08 0.98
C LYS A 71 -20.75 -24.24 -0.05
N LEU A 72 -20.61 -22.93 0.01
CA LEU A 72 -21.30 -22.03 -0.92
C LEU A 72 -20.75 -22.16 -2.34
N PRO A 73 -21.55 -21.81 -3.36
CA PRO A 73 -21.11 -21.80 -4.74
C PRO A 73 -19.89 -20.90 -4.93
N LEU A 74 -18.95 -21.30 -5.78
CA LEU A 74 -17.69 -20.59 -6.01
C LEU A 74 -17.89 -19.13 -6.44
N TRP A 75 -18.96 -18.85 -7.23
CA TRP A 75 -19.26 -17.48 -7.66
C TRP A 75 -19.57 -16.55 -6.48
N THR A 76 -20.26 -17.04 -5.44
CA THR A 76 -20.54 -16.26 -4.22
C THR A 76 -19.25 -15.95 -3.46
N ILE A 77 -18.35 -16.93 -3.35
CA ILE A 77 -17.05 -16.77 -2.71
C ILE A 77 -16.22 -15.74 -3.46
N LEU A 78 -16.15 -15.85 -4.80
CA LEU A 78 -15.41 -14.90 -5.65
C LEU A 78 -16.03 -13.50 -5.59
N LEU A 79 -17.35 -13.37 -5.60
CA LEU A 79 -18.02 -12.08 -5.49
C LEU A 79 -17.71 -11.41 -4.14
N THR A 80 -17.78 -12.17 -3.04
CA THR A 80 -17.43 -11.65 -1.70
C THR A 80 -15.98 -11.21 -1.66
N ALA A 81 -15.04 -12.03 -2.17
CA ALA A 81 -13.64 -11.67 -2.26
C ALA A 81 -13.41 -10.39 -3.09
N ALA A 82 -14.09 -10.26 -4.24
CA ALA A 82 -14.03 -9.08 -5.09
C ALA A 82 -14.55 -7.83 -4.37
N MET A 83 -15.68 -7.93 -3.66
CA MET A 83 -16.26 -6.82 -2.90
C MET A 83 -15.31 -6.32 -1.80
N VAL A 84 -14.73 -7.24 -1.01
CA VAL A 84 -13.75 -6.88 0.02
C VAL A 84 -12.52 -6.20 -0.59
N ASN A 85 -12.12 -6.62 -1.80
CA ASN A 85 -10.94 -6.11 -2.50
C ASN A 85 -11.19 -4.87 -3.36
N LEU A 86 -12.42 -4.33 -3.45
CA LEU A 86 -12.71 -3.08 -4.17
C LEU A 86 -11.83 -1.91 -3.73
N ARG A 87 -11.39 -1.89 -2.47
CA ARG A 87 -10.44 -0.90 -1.96
C ARG A 87 -9.13 -0.83 -2.77
N PHE A 88 -8.65 -1.96 -3.30
CA PHE A 88 -7.44 -1.98 -4.13
C PHE A 88 -7.64 -1.28 -5.47
N VAL A 89 -8.86 -1.20 -5.99
CA VAL A 89 -9.19 -0.39 -7.17
C VAL A 89 -8.96 1.10 -6.86
N ILE A 90 -9.42 1.56 -5.68
CA ILE A 90 -9.22 2.94 -5.21
C ILE A 90 -7.73 3.23 -5.03
N PHE A 91 -6.98 2.31 -4.39
CA PHE A 91 -5.55 2.46 -4.20
C PHE A 91 -4.79 2.48 -5.53
N SER A 92 -5.19 1.62 -6.47
CA SER A 92 -4.59 1.58 -7.81
C SER A 92 -4.87 2.87 -8.58
N ALA A 93 -6.07 3.42 -8.48
CA ALA A 93 -6.41 4.72 -9.06
C ALA A 93 -5.56 5.85 -8.45
N GLY A 94 -5.36 5.85 -7.13
CA GLY A 94 -4.50 6.83 -6.44
C GLY A 94 -3.02 6.72 -6.80
N LEU A 95 -2.51 5.49 -7.08
CA LEU A 95 -1.13 5.28 -7.52
C LEU A 95 -0.92 5.51 -9.02
N ALA A 96 -1.97 5.42 -9.84
CA ALA A 96 -1.86 5.49 -11.29
C ALA A 96 -1.10 6.74 -11.80
N PRO A 97 -1.32 7.97 -11.29
CA PRO A 97 -0.59 9.15 -11.75
C PRO A 97 0.92 9.09 -11.46
N HIS A 98 1.32 8.33 -10.44
CA HIS A 98 2.73 8.21 -10.04
C HIS A 98 3.51 7.20 -10.88
N PHE A 99 2.82 6.23 -11.51
CA PHE A 99 3.44 5.13 -12.24
C PHE A 99 2.91 4.99 -13.69
N ALA A 100 2.18 5.98 -14.22
CA ALA A 100 1.61 5.95 -15.56
C ALA A 100 2.66 5.79 -16.67
N TYR A 101 3.91 6.21 -16.42
CA TYR A 101 5.04 6.09 -17.35
C TYR A 101 5.54 4.66 -17.52
N LEU A 102 5.15 3.73 -16.63
CA LEU A 102 5.55 2.32 -16.71
C LEU A 102 4.64 1.54 -17.66
N PRO A 103 5.18 0.50 -18.34
CA PRO A 103 4.38 -0.40 -19.16
C PRO A 103 3.36 -1.15 -18.29
N LEU A 104 2.22 -1.54 -18.91
CA LEU A 104 1.09 -2.16 -18.21
C LEU A 104 1.51 -3.37 -17.34
N ARG A 105 2.39 -4.23 -17.87
CA ARG A 105 2.89 -5.41 -17.12
C ARG A 105 3.53 -5.02 -15.79
N ARG A 106 4.38 -4.00 -15.77
CA ARG A 106 5.01 -3.50 -14.53
C ARG A 106 3.98 -2.89 -13.58
N ARG A 107 3.01 -2.15 -14.10
CA ARG A 107 1.93 -1.58 -13.28
C ARG A 107 1.06 -2.65 -12.63
N LEU A 108 0.77 -3.76 -13.34
CA LEU A 108 0.03 -4.89 -12.78
C LEU A 108 0.82 -5.56 -11.63
N VAL A 109 2.13 -5.74 -11.81
CA VAL A 109 2.98 -6.29 -10.75
C VAL A 109 3.04 -5.36 -9.54
N LEU A 110 3.21 -4.04 -9.74
CA LEU A 110 3.14 -3.05 -8.66
C LEU A 110 1.77 -3.10 -7.94
N GLY A 111 0.68 -3.26 -8.69
CA GLY A 111 -0.67 -3.39 -8.14
C GLY A 111 -0.84 -4.63 -7.26
N TYR A 112 -0.27 -5.78 -7.63
CA TYR A 112 -0.30 -6.98 -6.80
C TYR A 112 0.42 -6.78 -5.46
N PHE A 113 1.56 -6.11 -5.45
CA PHE A 113 2.32 -5.83 -4.23
C PHE A 113 1.82 -4.62 -3.44
N ASN A 114 0.79 -3.93 -3.92
CA ASN A 114 0.24 -2.77 -3.24
C ASN A 114 -0.76 -3.20 -2.16
N GLY A 115 -0.37 -3.08 -0.90
CA GLY A 115 -1.23 -3.30 0.25
C GLY A 115 -1.68 -1.98 0.90
N ASP A 116 -2.63 -2.06 1.84
CA ASP A 116 -3.21 -0.90 2.54
C ASP A 116 -2.14 0.02 3.13
N ILE A 117 -1.19 -0.57 3.85
CA ILE A 117 -0.15 0.18 4.54
C ILE A 117 0.88 0.77 3.57
N ILE A 118 1.16 0.07 2.46
CA ILE A 118 2.09 0.54 1.43
C ILE A 118 1.49 1.78 0.76
N TYR A 119 0.21 1.71 0.37
CA TYR A 119 -0.50 2.84 -0.21
C TYR A 119 -0.47 4.05 0.73
N LEU A 120 -0.83 3.85 2.00
CA LEU A 120 -0.87 4.92 3.00
C LEU A 120 0.51 5.58 3.20
N MET A 121 1.58 4.77 3.34
CA MET A 121 2.94 5.28 3.53
C MET A 121 3.48 5.95 2.27
N PHE A 122 3.15 5.43 1.09
CA PHE A 122 3.51 6.06 -0.17
C PHE A 122 2.87 7.44 -0.33
N GLN A 123 1.58 7.58 -0.01
CA GLN A 123 0.87 8.86 -0.06
C GLN A 123 1.44 9.87 0.94
N LYS A 124 1.81 9.43 2.15
CA LYS A 124 2.45 10.31 3.15
C LYS A 124 3.79 10.88 2.68
N ARG A 125 4.49 10.19 1.79
CA ARG A 125 5.76 10.68 1.23
C ARG A 125 5.58 11.84 0.25
N ASN A 126 4.36 12.05 -0.24
CA ASN A 126 3.98 13.16 -1.13
C ASN A 126 4.88 13.30 -2.37
N PHE A 127 5.15 12.19 -3.04
CA PHE A 127 5.91 12.22 -4.28
C PHE A 127 5.17 13.01 -5.37
N PRO A 128 5.87 13.79 -6.22
CA PRO A 128 5.27 14.39 -7.40
C PRO A 128 4.80 13.29 -8.37
N THR A 129 3.77 13.61 -9.16
CA THR A 129 3.26 12.72 -10.22
C THR A 129 4.30 12.51 -11.32
N GLY A 130 4.13 11.46 -12.12
CA GLY A 130 5.06 11.13 -13.21
C GLY A 130 6.36 10.47 -12.73
N TYR A 131 7.37 10.48 -13.60
CA TYR A 131 8.66 9.85 -13.32
C TYR A 131 9.49 10.66 -12.32
N GLN A 132 10.05 9.94 -11.34
CA GLN A 132 11.05 10.49 -10.42
C GLN A 132 12.10 9.42 -10.09
N PRO A 133 13.39 9.72 -10.17
CA PRO A 133 14.45 8.80 -9.80
C PRO A 133 14.29 8.30 -8.36
N GLY A 134 14.41 6.98 -8.15
CA GLY A 134 14.28 6.35 -6.83
C GLY A 134 12.87 6.07 -6.35
N LYS A 135 11.82 6.69 -6.93
CA LYS A 135 10.42 6.50 -6.49
C LYS A 135 9.95 5.05 -6.61
N GLU A 136 10.23 4.41 -7.74
CA GLU A 136 9.90 2.99 -7.94
C GLU A 136 10.70 2.11 -6.96
N ALA A 137 11.98 2.39 -6.75
CA ALA A 137 12.81 1.64 -5.80
C ALA A 137 12.31 1.79 -4.35
N PHE A 138 11.87 2.98 -3.95
CA PHE A 138 11.25 3.22 -2.65
C PHE A 138 9.99 2.38 -2.47
N PHE A 139 9.10 2.35 -3.47
CA PHE A 139 7.91 1.49 -3.46
C PHE A 139 8.30 0.01 -3.28
N TRP A 140 9.29 -0.47 -4.05
CA TRP A 140 9.76 -1.86 -3.94
C TRP A 140 10.37 -2.19 -2.59
N GLY A 141 11.04 -1.25 -1.93
CA GLY A 141 11.53 -1.42 -0.56
C GLY A 141 10.40 -1.68 0.43
N MET A 142 9.35 -0.89 0.36
CA MET A 142 8.15 -1.11 1.19
C MET A 142 7.44 -2.43 0.83
N ALA A 143 7.24 -2.68 -0.46
CA ALA A 143 6.56 -3.87 -0.95
C ALA A 143 7.27 -5.16 -0.54
N ALA A 144 8.59 -5.23 -0.69
CA ALA A 144 9.40 -6.37 -0.28
C ALA A 144 9.29 -6.62 1.23
N THR A 145 9.37 -5.57 2.05
CA THR A 145 9.27 -5.68 3.50
C THR A 145 7.89 -6.19 3.94
N SER A 146 6.82 -5.60 3.41
CA SER A 146 5.46 -5.98 3.76
C SER A 146 5.12 -7.40 3.31
N TRP A 147 5.41 -7.70 2.04
CA TRP A 147 5.11 -9.00 1.46
C TRP A 147 5.90 -10.13 2.14
N SER A 148 7.21 -9.93 2.37
CA SER A 148 8.03 -10.93 3.05
C SER A 148 7.55 -11.19 4.48
N SER A 149 7.25 -10.12 5.23
CA SER A 149 6.72 -10.23 6.58
C SER A 149 5.40 -11.01 6.59
N TRP A 150 4.49 -10.69 5.67
CA TRP A 150 3.21 -11.38 5.52
C TRP A 150 3.39 -12.86 5.18
N GLN A 151 4.19 -13.18 4.16
CA GLN A 151 4.34 -14.56 3.72
C GLN A 151 5.02 -15.43 4.77
N ILE A 152 6.09 -14.92 5.40
CA ILE A 152 6.79 -15.65 6.46
C ILE A 152 5.82 -15.94 7.62
N SER A 153 5.07 -14.94 8.08
CA SER A 153 4.14 -15.10 9.21
C SER A 153 2.94 -15.98 8.87
N SER A 154 2.36 -15.81 7.69
CA SER A 154 1.21 -16.60 7.24
C SER A 154 1.59 -18.07 7.04
N ILE A 155 2.72 -18.35 6.40
CA ILE A 155 3.23 -19.72 6.26
C ILE A 155 3.56 -20.32 7.63
N ALA A 156 4.22 -19.56 8.51
CA ALA A 156 4.47 -19.99 9.89
C ALA A 156 3.16 -20.31 10.61
N GLY A 157 2.13 -19.46 10.49
CA GLY A 157 0.81 -19.70 11.05
C GLY A 157 0.16 -20.97 10.54
N ILE A 158 0.22 -21.23 9.23
CA ILE A 158 -0.32 -22.45 8.64
C ILE A 158 0.40 -23.70 9.18
N LEU A 159 1.73 -23.69 9.22
CA LEU A 159 2.53 -24.84 9.63
C LEU A 159 2.46 -25.09 11.14
N LEU A 160 2.42 -24.03 11.94
CA LEU A 160 2.35 -24.13 13.39
C LEU A 160 0.92 -24.34 13.94
N ALA A 161 -0.10 -24.26 13.07
CA ALA A 161 -1.50 -24.38 13.49
C ALA A 161 -1.79 -25.69 14.25
N SER A 162 -1.10 -26.78 13.92
CA SER A 162 -1.23 -28.08 14.60
C SER A 162 -0.74 -28.08 16.05
N LEU A 163 0.11 -27.11 16.42
CA LEU A 163 0.61 -26.96 17.80
C LEU A 163 -0.43 -26.28 18.72
N PHE A 164 -1.44 -25.64 18.16
CA PHE A 164 -2.48 -24.98 18.93
C PHE A 164 -3.66 -25.92 19.17
N PRO A 165 -4.06 -26.15 20.42
CA PRO A 165 -5.21 -27.00 20.75
C PRO A 165 -6.51 -26.48 20.13
N ASP A 166 -7.38 -27.38 19.68
CA ASP A 166 -8.65 -27.00 19.03
C ASP A 166 -9.64 -26.36 20.04
N ASN A 167 -9.49 -26.66 21.33
CA ASN A 167 -10.32 -26.09 22.40
C ASN A 167 -10.03 -24.60 22.69
N TRP A 168 -9.02 -24.00 22.07
CA TRP A 168 -8.73 -22.55 22.21
C TRP A 168 -9.66 -21.68 21.34
N GLY A 169 -10.63 -22.26 20.66
CA GLY A 169 -11.58 -21.52 19.83
C GLY A 169 -10.94 -20.87 18.60
N LEU A 170 -9.78 -21.35 18.14
CA LEU A 170 -9.06 -20.80 17.00
C LEU A 170 -9.80 -20.96 15.68
N GLU A 171 -10.78 -21.87 15.60
CA GLU A 171 -11.75 -21.92 14.50
C GLU A 171 -12.53 -20.59 14.35
N LEU A 172 -12.76 -19.88 15.45
CA LEU A 172 -13.37 -18.56 15.46
C LEU A 172 -12.35 -17.43 15.24
N ALA A 173 -11.05 -17.74 15.24
CA ALA A 173 -10.00 -16.71 15.12
C ALA A 173 -10.16 -15.89 13.84
N GLY A 174 -10.55 -16.53 12.72
CA GLY A 174 -10.84 -15.83 11.46
C GLY A 174 -11.97 -14.82 11.58
N THR A 175 -13.04 -15.20 12.26
CA THR A 175 -14.21 -14.32 12.51
C THR A 175 -13.84 -13.21 13.50
N LEU A 176 -13.15 -13.54 14.58
CA LEU A 176 -12.72 -12.56 15.59
C LEU A 176 -11.70 -11.57 15.02
N ALA A 177 -10.83 -12.01 14.13
CA ALA A 177 -9.87 -11.15 13.44
C ALA A 177 -10.53 -10.10 12.51
N LEU A 178 -11.77 -10.29 12.08
CA LEU A 178 -12.53 -9.30 11.33
C LEU A 178 -13.06 -8.15 12.21
N ILE A 179 -13.21 -8.36 13.52
CA ILE A 179 -13.74 -7.32 14.44
C ILE A 179 -12.86 -6.05 14.45
N PRO A 180 -11.53 -6.12 14.68
CA PRO A 180 -10.68 -4.94 14.59
C PRO A 180 -10.69 -4.28 13.22
N LEU A 181 -10.85 -5.07 12.15
CA LEU A 181 -10.96 -4.55 10.79
C LEU A 181 -12.24 -3.72 10.63
N ILE A 182 -13.39 -4.25 11.10
CA ILE A 182 -14.68 -3.54 11.08
C ILE A 182 -14.57 -2.26 11.92
N VAL A 183 -14.05 -2.36 13.14
CA VAL A 183 -13.89 -1.22 14.05
C VAL A 183 -13.01 -0.14 13.42
N SER A 184 -11.90 -0.52 12.79
CA SER A 184 -11.00 0.43 12.12
C SER A 184 -11.61 1.07 10.86
N ALA A 185 -12.56 0.39 10.22
CA ALA A 185 -13.27 0.91 9.06
C ALA A 185 -14.35 1.94 9.44
N ILE A 186 -14.85 1.92 10.68
CA ILE A 186 -15.87 2.87 11.17
C ILE A 186 -15.21 4.21 11.50
N ALA A 187 -14.88 4.97 10.46
CA ALA A 187 -14.25 6.28 10.61
C ALA A 187 -15.25 7.46 10.48
N THR A 188 -16.40 7.23 9.85
CA THR A 188 -17.40 8.27 9.55
C THR A 188 -18.81 7.84 9.95
N ARG A 189 -19.74 8.81 10.06
CA ARG A 189 -21.15 8.53 10.33
C ARG A 189 -21.80 7.71 9.20
N SER A 190 -21.40 7.93 7.97
CA SER A 190 -21.87 7.16 6.81
C SER A 190 -21.41 5.69 6.87
N THR A 191 -20.16 5.45 7.27
CA THR A 191 -19.65 4.09 7.47
C THR A 191 -20.37 3.37 8.61
N LEU A 192 -20.65 4.08 9.71
CA LEU A 192 -21.40 3.51 10.83
C LEU A 192 -22.83 3.14 10.40
N ALA A 193 -23.52 4.01 9.63
CA ALA A 193 -24.83 3.73 9.08
C ALA A 193 -24.81 2.53 8.11
N ALA A 194 -23.80 2.48 7.22
CA ALA A 194 -23.62 1.37 6.29
C ALA A 194 -23.44 0.02 7.03
N VAL A 195 -22.58 -0.02 8.06
CA VAL A 195 -22.36 -1.22 8.89
C VAL A 195 -23.64 -1.60 9.64
N GLY A 196 -24.35 -0.64 10.23
CA GLY A 196 -25.63 -0.89 10.93
C GLY A 196 -26.68 -1.48 10.01
N VAL A 197 -26.89 -0.88 8.83
CA VAL A 197 -27.85 -1.36 7.83
C VAL A 197 -27.46 -2.74 7.30
N ALA A 198 -26.16 -2.95 6.99
CA ALA A 198 -25.67 -4.26 6.55
C ALA A 198 -25.93 -5.34 7.59
N SER A 199 -25.69 -5.05 8.89
CA SER A 199 -25.92 -6.00 9.98
C SER A 199 -27.40 -6.36 10.13
N VAL A 200 -28.29 -5.37 10.08
CA VAL A 200 -29.73 -5.59 10.16
C VAL A 200 -30.21 -6.42 8.96
N ILE A 201 -29.84 -6.05 7.74
CA ILE A 201 -30.22 -6.79 6.53
C ILE A 201 -29.69 -8.22 6.58
N ALA A 202 -28.43 -8.41 6.96
CA ALA A 202 -27.83 -9.73 7.09
C ALA A 202 -28.60 -10.62 8.09
N LEU A 203 -29.00 -10.06 9.24
CA LEU A 203 -29.78 -10.79 10.27
C LEU A 203 -31.21 -11.11 9.80
N VAL A 204 -31.91 -10.16 9.19
CA VAL A 204 -33.29 -10.34 8.72
C VAL A 204 -33.36 -11.31 7.53
N THR A 205 -32.29 -11.39 6.75
CA THR A 205 -32.26 -12.24 5.55
C THR A 205 -31.48 -13.54 5.73
N LEU A 206 -31.20 -13.97 6.97
CA LEU A 206 -30.47 -15.21 7.27
C LEU A 206 -31.06 -16.45 6.63
N ASP A 207 -32.40 -16.53 6.57
CA ASP A 207 -33.16 -17.70 6.07
C ASP A 207 -33.34 -17.72 4.54
N LEU A 208 -32.80 -16.72 3.82
CA LEU A 208 -32.90 -16.68 2.36
C LEU A 208 -32.05 -17.78 1.72
N PRO A 209 -32.68 -18.53 0.74
CA PRO A 209 -31.97 -19.56 0.00
C PRO A 209 -30.76 -18.96 -0.73
N TYR A 210 -29.72 -19.79 -0.97
CA TYR A 210 -28.47 -19.43 -1.64
C TYR A 210 -27.65 -18.34 -0.92
N ARG A 211 -27.95 -18.05 0.35
CA ARG A 211 -27.31 -16.99 1.14
C ARG A 211 -27.24 -15.63 0.42
N LEU A 212 -28.31 -15.28 -0.26
CA LEU A 212 -28.49 -13.97 -0.89
C LEU A 212 -28.45 -12.81 0.14
N SER A 213 -28.48 -13.12 1.42
CA SER A 213 -28.30 -12.15 2.52
C SER A 213 -27.04 -11.31 2.37
N LEU A 214 -25.89 -11.91 1.94
CA LEU A 214 -24.63 -11.19 1.80
C LEU A 214 -24.65 -10.15 0.67
N PRO A 215 -25.02 -10.50 -0.60
CA PRO A 215 -25.15 -9.50 -1.65
C PRO A 215 -26.18 -8.40 -1.32
N LEU A 216 -27.29 -8.76 -0.69
CA LEU A 216 -28.32 -7.80 -0.27
C LEU A 216 -27.79 -6.85 0.83
N ALA A 217 -27.10 -7.40 1.83
CA ALA A 217 -26.50 -6.58 2.89
C ALA A 217 -25.45 -5.60 2.34
N VAL A 218 -24.60 -6.04 1.39
CA VAL A 218 -23.63 -5.18 0.74
C VAL A 218 -24.28 -4.09 -0.09
N ALA A 219 -25.30 -4.42 -0.90
CA ALA A 219 -26.03 -3.44 -1.69
C ALA A 219 -26.73 -2.41 -0.79
N ALA A 220 -27.40 -2.87 0.27
CA ALA A 220 -28.06 -2.00 1.24
C ALA A 220 -27.07 -1.10 1.99
N ALA A 221 -25.88 -1.63 2.37
CA ALA A 221 -24.82 -0.85 3.00
C ALA A 221 -24.30 0.27 2.10
N LEU A 222 -24.07 -0.02 0.81
CA LEU A 222 -23.65 0.98 -0.18
C LEU A 222 -24.70 2.07 -0.35
N LEU A 223 -25.96 1.70 -0.47
CA LEU A 223 -27.06 2.67 -0.58
C LEU A 223 -27.21 3.52 0.69
N ALA A 224 -27.11 2.93 1.86
CA ALA A 224 -27.20 3.65 3.12
C ALA A 224 -26.00 4.59 3.32
N GLY A 225 -24.80 4.14 3.06
CA GLY A 225 -23.58 4.96 3.15
C GLY A 225 -23.63 6.16 2.22
N THR A 226 -23.95 5.94 0.93
CA THR A 226 -24.07 7.01 -0.07
C THR A 226 -25.22 7.97 0.24
N PHE A 227 -26.34 7.47 0.73
CA PHE A 227 -27.48 8.32 1.15
C PHE A 227 -27.09 9.26 2.30
N VAL A 228 -26.40 8.75 3.32
CA VAL A 228 -25.92 9.56 4.45
C VAL A 228 -24.89 10.59 4.00
N ASP A 229 -23.97 10.23 3.08
CA ASP A 229 -22.98 11.18 2.55
C ASP A 229 -23.66 12.31 1.75
N VAL A 230 -24.61 11.99 0.87
CA VAL A 230 -25.38 12.97 0.07
C VAL A 230 -26.22 13.89 0.98
N MET A 231 -26.84 13.30 2.02
CA MET A 231 -27.61 14.09 2.99
C MET A 231 -26.69 15.02 3.79
N ALA A 232 -25.54 14.52 4.25
CA ALA A 232 -24.56 15.33 4.98
C ALA A 232 -24.02 16.49 4.12
N GLU A 233 -23.81 16.26 2.84
CA GLU A 233 -23.38 17.29 1.88
C GLU A 233 -24.49 18.35 1.69
N LYS A 234 -25.74 17.93 1.47
CA LYS A 234 -26.90 18.85 1.32
C LYS A 234 -27.15 19.66 2.57
N LEU A 235 -26.95 19.10 3.77
CA LEU A 235 -27.14 19.80 5.05
C LEU A 235 -25.94 20.66 5.45
N GLY A 236 -24.91 20.79 4.61
CA GLY A 236 -23.71 21.59 4.89
C GLY A 236 -22.79 21.01 5.98
N ALA A 237 -23.08 19.81 6.48
CA ALA A 237 -22.26 19.13 7.48
C ALA A 237 -21.01 18.46 6.88
N GLY A 238 -20.96 18.33 5.55
CA GLY A 238 -19.89 17.61 4.83
C GLY A 238 -18.61 18.40 4.59
N ARG A 239 -18.53 19.67 5.02
CA ARG A 239 -17.37 20.54 4.69
C ARG A 239 -16.15 20.35 5.61
N LYS A 240 -16.15 19.34 6.49
CA LYS A 240 -15.04 19.14 7.45
C LYS A 240 -14.24 17.85 7.30
N THR A 241 -14.47 17.02 6.29
CA THR A 241 -13.77 15.72 6.19
C THR A 241 -13.10 15.39 4.86
N SER A 242 -13.10 16.28 3.87
CA SER A 242 -12.12 16.16 2.81
C SER A 242 -10.92 17.04 3.17
N GLY A 243 -10.06 16.53 4.04
CA GLY A 243 -8.72 17.04 4.23
C GLY A 243 -7.82 16.69 3.05
N VAL A 244 -8.25 17.02 1.84
CA VAL A 244 -7.33 17.46 0.81
C VAL A 244 -6.87 18.82 1.32
N PRO A 245 -5.60 19.01 1.68
CA PRO A 245 -5.12 20.34 2.00
C PRO A 245 -5.47 21.17 0.77
N ARG A 246 -6.40 22.13 0.94
CA ARG A 246 -6.56 23.21 -0.01
C ARG A 246 -5.13 23.63 -0.33
N ARG A 247 -4.76 23.46 -1.59
CA ARG A 247 -3.60 24.14 -2.16
C ARG A 247 -3.53 25.45 -1.40
N VAL A 248 -2.57 25.58 -0.51
CA VAL A 248 -2.11 26.88 -0.07
C VAL A 248 -1.58 27.44 -1.36
N GLU A 249 -2.44 28.18 -2.03
CA GLU A 249 -2.09 29.01 -3.15
C GLU A 249 -0.94 29.83 -2.62
N ALA A 250 0.19 29.61 -3.21
CA ALA A 250 1.47 30.13 -2.88
C ALA A 250 1.38 31.64 -2.52
N GLU A 251 1.33 31.91 -1.25
CA GLU A 251 1.90 33.12 -0.70
C GLU A 251 3.21 32.72 -0.01
N ASN A 252 4.08 32.20 -0.83
CA ASN A 252 5.50 32.28 -0.63
C ASN A 252 6.00 32.99 -1.88
N PRO A 253 6.26 34.31 -1.82
CA PRO A 253 6.97 34.94 -2.91
C PRO A 253 8.27 34.18 -3.01
N ALA A 254 8.47 33.52 -4.17
CA ALA A 254 9.74 32.95 -4.54
C ALA A 254 10.81 33.97 -4.11
N PRO A 255 11.86 33.57 -3.39
CA PRO A 255 12.98 34.47 -3.19
C PRO A 255 13.35 34.94 -4.59
N ARG A 256 13.22 36.25 -4.81
CA ARG A 256 13.61 36.88 -6.05
C ARG A 256 15.02 36.46 -6.28
N LEU A 257 15.24 35.63 -7.31
CA LEU A 257 16.51 35.46 -7.98
C LEU A 257 16.78 36.75 -8.78
N ALA A 258 16.63 37.88 -8.10
CA ALA A 258 17.11 39.15 -8.51
C ALA A 258 18.39 39.37 -7.73
N GLU A 259 19.49 39.52 -8.47
CA GLU A 259 20.84 39.79 -7.95
C GLU A 259 21.68 38.57 -7.55
N ALA A 260 21.70 37.52 -8.38
CA ALA A 260 22.93 36.83 -8.63
C ALA A 260 23.77 37.73 -9.53
N GLU A 261 24.71 38.46 -8.94
CA GLU A 261 25.80 39.14 -9.64
C GLU A 261 26.38 38.20 -10.71
N PRO A 262 26.52 38.61 -11.98
CA PRO A 262 27.10 37.73 -12.99
C PRO A 262 28.49 37.31 -12.52
N LEU A 263 28.71 36.02 -12.32
CA LEU A 263 30.00 35.42 -12.10
C LEU A 263 30.93 35.94 -13.20
N LYS A 264 31.83 36.84 -12.83
CA LYS A 264 32.94 37.27 -13.71
C LYS A 264 33.67 35.98 -14.11
N PRO A 265 33.90 35.75 -15.42
CA PRO A 265 34.71 34.63 -15.85
C PRO A 265 36.11 34.82 -15.28
N SER A 266 36.54 33.94 -14.42
CA SER A 266 37.86 33.92 -13.78
C SER A 266 38.95 33.34 -14.69
N PHE A 267 38.85 33.61 -15.98
CA PHE A 267 39.90 33.28 -16.93
C PHE A 267 40.18 34.50 -17.78
N ASP A 268 41.23 35.23 -17.40
CA ASP A 268 41.82 36.27 -18.22
C ASP A 268 43.01 35.65 -18.94
N PRO A 269 42.92 35.45 -20.27
CA PRO A 269 44.01 34.87 -21.07
C PRO A 269 45.18 35.82 -21.26
N SER A 270 45.10 37.08 -20.81
CA SER A 270 46.14 38.08 -21.01
C SER A 270 47.16 38.16 -19.88
N SER A 271 46.92 37.50 -18.74
CA SER A 271 47.84 37.57 -17.58
C SER A 271 48.98 36.53 -17.58
N ASP A 272 48.95 35.55 -18.49
CA ASP A 272 49.96 34.46 -18.53
C ASP A 272 51.03 34.60 -19.64
N LEU A 273 51.06 35.75 -20.34
CA LEU A 273 52.05 35.96 -21.41
C LEU A 273 53.32 36.69 -20.98
N ASP A 274 53.48 37.03 -19.70
CA ASP A 274 54.67 37.83 -19.26
C ASP A 274 55.51 37.11 -18.19
N LYS A 275 55.64 35.77 -18.28
CA LYS A 275 56.69 35.09 -17.47
C LYS A 275 57.35 33.97 -18.24
N SER A 276 58.24 34.34 -19.14
CA SER A 276 59.44 33.53 -19.42
C SER A 276 60.57 34.44 -19.91
N PRO A 277 61.78 34.29 -19.30
CA PRO A 277 62.81 33.76 -20.14
C PRO A 277 63.57 32.59 -19.48
N ILE A 278 63.45 31.41 -20.10
CA ILE A 278 64.38 30.33 -19.81
C ILE A 278 65.65 30.56 -20.57
N SER A 279 66.71 30.87 -19.81
CA SER A 279 68.10 30.92 -20.27
C SER A 279 68.61 29.48 -20.51
N PRO A 280 69.36 29.24 -21.60
CA PRO A 280 69.98 27.96 -21.84
C PRO A 280 71.37 27.89 -21.25
N LYS A 281 71.62 26.94 -20.36
CA LYS A 281 72.97 26.47 -19.95
C LYS A 281 72.79 24.93 -19.86
N GLY A 282 73.59 24.17 -20.49
CA GLY A 282 74.90 24.10 -20.92
C GLY A 282 75.21 22.61 -21.16
N THR A 283 75.75 22.35 -22.31
CA THR A 283 76.36 21.09 -22.73
C THR A 283 77.53 20.68 -21.83
N ARG A 284 77.62 19.40 -21.41
CA ARG A 284 78.82 18.60 -21.14
C ARG A 284 78.35 17.15 -21.04
N SER A 285 78.65 16.34 -22.03
CA SER A 285 79.84 15.57 -22.41
C SER A 285 80.43 14.67 -21.32
N ALA A 286 80.58 13.40 -21.73
CA ALA A 286 81.49 12.37 -21.26
C ALA A 286 80.98 11.44 -20.17
N ARG A 287 80.93 10.27 -20.48
CA ARG A 287 81.56 8.96 -20.79
C ARG A 287 80.63 7.86 -20.47
#